data_580c86be073e5afc8af465d24104ff7d
#
_entry.id   580c86be073e5afc8af465d24104ff7d
#
_cell.length_a   1.000
_cell.length_b   1.000
_cell.length_c   1.000
_cell.angle_alpha   90.00
_cell.angle_beta   90.00
_cell.angle_gamma   90.00
#
_symmetry.space_group_name_H-M   'P 1'
#
loop_
_entity.id
_entity.type
_entity.pdbx_description
1 polymer ?
#
loop_
_entity_poly.entity_id
_entity_poly.type
_entity_poly.pdbx_seq_one_letter_code
_entity_poly.pdbx_strand_id
1 'polypeptide(L)'
;GNFNYIRGDSEGFVNIPLSIKNVVFSCFLREDTEKPMIKVSLRSVGSFPCNRLATEFFNGGGHLNASGGEFYGTLEEAKKVLELALEKFKPLLNAKG
;
A
#
# COMPACT_ATOMS: atom_id res chain seq x y z
N GLY A 1 -0.98 -5.54 14.36
CA GLY A 1 -0.35 -5.97 13.18
C GLY A 1 1.13 -6.17 13.31
N ASN A 2 1.62 -6.96 12.44
CA ASN A 2 3.02 -7.30 12.44
C ASN A 2 3.73 -6.70 11.25
N PHE A 3 3.27 -5.55 10.83
CA PHE A 3 3.88 -4.88 9.68
C PHE A 3 4.98 -3.96 10.18
N ASN A 4 6.16 -4.18 9.65
CA ASN A 4 7.29 -3.31 9.92
C ASN A 4 7.35 -2.29 8.81
N TYR A 5 7.37 -1.03 9.18
CA TYR A 5 7.47 0.00 8.17
C TYR A 5 8.39 1.11 8.66
N ILE A 6 9.00 1.76 7.68
CA ILE A 6 9.91 2.86 7.92
C ILE A 6 9.11 4.14 7.78
N ARG A 7 9.13 4.94 8.82
CA ARG A 7 8.38 6.18 8.83
C ARG A 7 9.24 7.31 8.33
N GLY A 8 8.70 8.02 7.35
CA GLY A 8 9.32 9.24 6.88
C GLY A 8 8.36 10.39 7.07
N ASP A 9 7.61 10.35 8.16
CA ASP A 9 6.49 11.26 8.34
C ASP A 9 6.89 12.71 8.53
N SER A 10 8.14 12.98 8.88
CA SER A 10 8.60 14.37 8.95
C SER A 10 8.57 15.03 7.57
N GLU A 11 8.57 14.21 6.51
CA GLU A 11 8.50 14.69 5.14
C GLU A 11 7.13 14.45 4.53
N GLY A 12 6.16 14.03 5.32
CA GLY A 12 4.83 13.77 4.82
C GLY A 12 4.69 12.50 4.02
N PHE A 13 5.51 11.49 4.31
CA PHE A 13 5.36 10.20 3.63
C PHE A 13 5.68 9.04 4.55
N VAL A 14 5.21 7.87 4.14
CA VAL A 14 5.45 6.62 4.84
C VAL A 14 5.81 5.56 3.80
N ASN A 15 6.82 4.77 4.10
CA ASN A 15 7.21 3.66 3.25
C ASN A 15 7.02 2.38 4.05
N ILE A 16 6.19 1.49 3.54
CA ILE A 16 5.84 0.24 4.23
C ILE A 16 6.31 -0.95 3.41
N PRO A 17 7.47 -1.51 3.75
CA PRO A 17 7.94 -2.72 3.08
C PRO A 17 7.38 -3.95 3.78
N LEU A 18 7.11 -5.00 3.01
CA LEU A 18 6.60 -6.25 3.54
C LEU A 18 7.14 -7.38 2.69
N SER A 19 7.67 -8.40 3.35
CA SER A 19 8.16 -9.57 2.65
C SER A 19 7.63 -10.81 3.34
N ILE A 20 6.87 -11.62 2.60
CA ILE A 20 6.30 -12.85 3.12
C ILE A 20 6.49 -13.94 2.08
N LYS A 21 7.22 -14.97 2.46
CA LYS A 21 7.51 -16.10 1.58
C LYS A 21 8.11 -15.59 0.26
N ASN A 22 7.45 -15.83 -0.85
CA ASN A 22 7.96 -15.43 -2.16
C ASN A 22 7.39 -14.10 -2.65
N VAL A 23 6.68 -13.40 -1.79
CA VAL A 23 6.07 -12.13 -2.16
C VAL A 23 6.78 -11.01 -1.43
N VAL A 24 7.22 -10.03 -2.17
CA VAL A 24 7.76 -8.79 -1.62
C VAL A 24 6.79 -7.70 -2.03
N PHE A 25 6.34 -6.93 -1.04
CA PHE A 25 5.37 -5.88 -1.26
C PHE A 25 5.86 -4.59 -0.62
N SER A 26 5.66 -3.48 -1.29
CA SER A 26 5.93 -2.19 -0.67
C SER A 26 4.84 -1.21 -1.03
N CYS A 27 4.55 -0.34 -0.10
CA CYS A 27 3.59 0.72 -0.30
C CYS A 27 4.22 2.03 0.12
N PHE A 28 4.07 3.03 -0.72
CA PHE A 28 4.59 4.36 -0.47
C PHE A 28 3.40 5.31 -0.42
N LEU A 29 3.24 5.98 0.72
CA LEU A 29 2.17 6.95 0.95
C LEU A 29 2.81 8.32 1.08
N ARG A 30 2.30 9.29 0.33
CA ARG A 30 2.85 10.63 0.36
C ARG A 30 1.75 11.66 0.32
N GLU A 31 1.85 12.65 1.20
CA GLU A 31 0.90 13.76 1.19
C GLU A 31 1.11 14.63 -0.03
N ASP A 32 0.00 14.99 -0.68
CA ASP A 32 0.04 15.96 -1.75
C ASP A 32 0.26 17.34 -1.14
N THR A 33 1.05 18.17 -1.81
CA THR A 33 1.34 19.49 -1.28
C THR A 33 0.25 20.52 -1.56
N GLU A 34 -0.66 20.20 -2.49
CA GLU A 34 -1.68 21.15 -2.92
C GLU A 34 -3.09 20.75 -2.55
N LYS A 35 -3.32 19.48 -2.27
CA LYS A 35 -4.65 18.96 -1.98
C LYS A 35 -4.60 18.11 -0.72
N PRO A 36 -5.72 18.04 0.03
CA PRO A 36 -5.80 17.16 1.19
C PRO A 36 -5.95 15.71 0.73
N MET A 37 -4.91 15.17 0.15
CA MET A 37 -4.94 13.87 -0.48
C MET A 37 -3.62 13.17 -0.27
N ILE A 38 -3.68 11.86 -0.13
CA ILE A 38 -2.49 11.01 -0.03
C ILE A 38 -2.33 10.28 -1.34
N LYS A 39 -1.15 10.37 -1.93
CA LYS A 39 -0.82 9.59 -3.12
C LYS A 39 -0.30 8.25 -2.67
N VAL A 40 -0.79 7.19 -3.31
CA VAL A 40 -0.48 5.82 -2.95
C VAL A 40 0.24 5.16 -4.10
N SER A 41 1.39 4.57 -3.82
CA SER A 41 2.16 3.80 -4.81
C SER A 41 2.39 2.42 -4.26
N LEU A 42 2.05 1.40 -5.04
CA LEU A 42 2.15 0.01 -4.63
C LEU A 42 3.07 -0.73 -5.59
N ARG A 43 3.93 -1.55 -5.02
CA ARG A 43 4.83 -2.40 -5.79
C ARG A 43 4.87 -3.78 -5.18
N SER A 44 5.03 -4.79 -6.00
CA SER A 44 5.18 -6.14 -5.49
C SER A 44 6.04 -6.96 -6.42
N VAL A 45 6.62 -8.02 -5.86
CA VAL A 45 7.31 -9.05 -6.62
C VAL A 45 6.59 -10.35 -6.28
N GLY A 46 6.24 -11.12 -7.30
CA GLY A 46 5.48 -12.32 -7.10
C GLY A 46 4.06 -12.15 -7.58
N SER A 47 3.15 -12.90 -7.02
CA SER A 47 1.78 -12.95 -7.53
C SER A 47 0.80 -12.04 -6.79
N PHE A 48 1.27 -11.22 -5.87
CA PHE A 48 0.38 -10.33 -5.13
C PHE A 48 -0.20 -9.25 -6.05
N PRO A 49 -1.53 -9.14 -6.14
CA PRO A 49 -2.16 -8.24 -7.12
C PRO A 49 -2.31 -6.81 -6.58
N CYS A 50 -1.29 -5.99 -6.78
CA CYS A 50 -1.35 -4.59 -6.38
C CYS A 50 -2.53 -3.86 -7.00
N ASN A 51 -2.86 -4.20 -8.25
CA ASN A 51 -3.94 -3.51 -8.95
C ASN A 51 -5.28 -3.73 -8.27
N ARG A 52 -5.52 -4.91 -7.72
CA ARG A 52 -6.78 -5.17 -7.01
C ARG A 52 -6.85 -4.36 -5.72
N LEU A 53 -5.75 -4.30 -4.99
CA LEU A 53 -5.72 -3.52 -3.77
C LEU A 53 -5.92 -2.04 -4.06
N ALA A 54 -5.27 -1.53 -5.10
CA ALA A 54 -5.43 -0.14 -5.48
C ALA A 54 -6.88 0.17 -5.88
N THR A 55 -7.50 -0.71 -6.64
CA THR A 55 -8.87 -0.50 -7.11
C THR A 55 -9.86 -0.55 -5.95
N GLU A 56 -9.69 -1.49 -5.04
CA GLU A 56 -10.66 -1.69 -3.97
C GLU A 56 -10.53 -0.68 -2.84
N PHE A 57 -9.31 -0.21 -2.56
CA PHE A 57 -9.08 0.58 -1.36
C PHE A 57 -8.58 2.00 -1.61
N PHE A 58 -8.02 2.27 -2.78
CA PHE A 58 -7.34 3.54 -3.01
C PHE A 58 -7.76 4.24 -4.30
N ASN A 59 -8.94 3.94 -4.80
CA ASN A 59 -9.49 4.62 -5.99
C ASN A 59 -8.50 4.66 -7.14
N GLY A 60 -7.81 3.55 -7.36
CA GLY A 60 -6.77 3.55 -8.36
C GLY A 60 -6.77 2.33 -9.22
N GLY A 61 -5.60 1.97 -9.70
CA GLY A 61 -5.42 0.80 -10.54
C GLY A 61 -4.01 0.74 -11.05
N GLY A 62 -3.78 -0.10 -12.05
CA GLY A 62 -2.47 -0.27 -12.63
C GLY A 62 -2.22 -1.71 -13.01
N HIS A 63 -0.98 -2.12 -12.83
CA HIS A 63 -0.55 -3.46 -13.19
C HIS A 63 -0.40 -4.33 -11.96
N LEU A 64 -0.30 -5.63 -12.18
CA LEU A 64 -0.23 -6.59 -11.09
C LEU A 64 0.84 -6.22 -10.06
N ASN A 65 2.02 -5.87 -10.53
CA ASN A 65 3.16 -5.61 -9.65
C ASN A 65 3.47 -4.12 -9.47
N ALA A 66 2.67 -3.24 -10.06
CA ALA A 66 2.91 -1.80 -9.95
C ALA A 66 1.60 -1.07 -10.16
N SER A 67 1.10 -0.47 -9.12
CA SER A 67 -0.19 0.22 -9.16
C SER A 67 -0.13 1.45 -8.28
N GLY A 68 -1.14 2.29 -8.40
CA GLY A 68 -1.22 3.48 -7.59
C GLY A 68 -2.66 3.92 -7.40
N GLY A 69 -2.83 4.88 -6.50
CA GLY A 69 -4.15 5.40 -6.23
C GLY A 69 -4.09 6.64 -5.39
N GLU A 70 -5.23 6.97 -4.81
CA GLU A 70 -5.38 8.17 -4.00
C GLU A 70 -6.22 7.85 -2.77
N PHE A 71 -5.95 8.58 -1.70
CA PHE A 71 -6.75 8.47 -0.50
C PHE A 71 -7.04 9.89 0.01
N TYR A 72 -8.29 10.18 0.21
CA TYR A 72 -8.69 11.51 0.69
C TYR A 72 -8.83 11.47 2.19
N GLY A 73 -7.86 12.06 2.88
CA GLY A 73 -7.80 12.04 4.32
C GLY A 73 -6.38 12.29 4.78
N THR A 74 -6.10 11.86 6.00
CA THR A 74 -4.78 12.06 6.58
C THR A 74 -3.88 10.87 6.30
N LEU A 75 -2.59 11.10 6.50
CA LEU A 75 -1.60 10.03 6.34
C LEU A 75 -1.88 8.90 7.32
N GLU A 76 -2.28 9.23 8.55
CA GLU A 76 -2.60 8.21 9.54
C GLU A 76 -3.79 7.38 9.12
N GLU A 77 -4.82 8.03 8.56
CA GLU A 77 -5.98 7.30 8.08
C GLU A 77 -5.62 6.39 6.92
N ALA A 78 -4.77 6.87 6.02
CA ALA A 78 -4.33 6.07 4.88
C ALA A 78 -3.57 4.83 5.35
N LYS A 79 -2.74 4.98 6.37
CA LYS A 79 -2.02 3.83 6.93
C LYS A 79 -2.98 2.79 7.48
N LYS A 80 -4.02 3.24 8.17
CA LYS A 80 -5.00 2.31 8.73
C LYS A 80 -5.75 1.57 7.63
N VAL A 81 -6.11 2.28 6.57
CA VAL A 81 -6.79 1.65 5.44
C VAL A 81 -5.87 0.61 4.80
N LEU A 82 -4.59 0.94 4.66
CA LEU A 82 -3.65 -0.02 4.09
C LEU A 82 -3.54 -1.27 4.95
N GLU A 83 -3.49 -1.09 6.28
CA GLU A 83 -3.42 -2.24 7.17
C GLU A 83 -4.65 -3.13 7.04
N LEU A 84 -5.83 -2.53 6.94
CA LEU A 84 -7.05 -3.29 6.72
C LEU A 84 -7.02 -4.01 5.37
N ALA A 85 -6.52 -3.33 4.36
CA ALA A 85 -6.42 -3.93 3.03
C ALA A 85 -5.48 -5.13 3.04
N LEU A 86 -4.35 -5.00 3.72
CA LEU A 86 -3.41 -6.10 3.80
C LEU A 86 -3.99 -7.28 4.57
N GLU A 87 -4.80 -7.01 5.59
CA GLU A 87 -5.47 -8.08 6.30
C GLU A 87 -6.45 -8.83 5.38
N LYS A 88 -7.17 -8.08 4.57
CA LYS A 88 -8.10 -8.70 3.63
C LYS A 88 -7.37 -9.55 2.60
N PHE A 89 -6.21 -9.05 2.16
CA PHE A 89 -5.43 -9.75 1.13
C PHE A 89 -4.41 -10.72 1.69
N LYS A 90 -4.43 -10.93 3.01
CA LYS A 90 -3.46 -11.80 3.66
C LYS A 90 -3.38 -13.20 3.06
N PRO A 91 -4.51 -13.84 2.71
CA PRO A 91 -4.42 -15.17 2.10
C PRO A 91 -3.60 -15.16 0.80
N LEU A 92 -3.66 -14.07 0.05
CA LEU A 92 -2.87 -13.97 -1.18
C LEU A 92 -1.39 -13.73 -0.88
N LEU A 93 -1.08 -13.01 0.20
CA LEU A 93 0.30 -12.82 0.62
C LEU A 93 0.93 -14.14 1.06
N ASN A 94 0.14 -15.02 1.65
CA ASN A 94 0.61 -16.31 2.14
C ASN A 94 0.45 -17.42 1.12
N ALA A 95 -0.09 -17.12 -0.03
CA ALA A 95 -0.31 -18.12 -1.05
C ALA A 95 1.04 -18.56 -1.63
N LYS A 96 1.06 -19.78 -2.12
CA LYS A 96 2.23 -20.28 -2.82
C LYS A 96 2.34 -19.53 -4.13
N GLY A 97 3.44 -18.88 -4.29
CA GLY A 97 3.66 -17.99 -5.42
C GLY A 97 3.74 -18.64 -6.74
#